data_fa2b06c9af2b4509f05c52b893f49ed1
#
_entry.id   fa2b06c9af2b4509f05c52b893f49ed1
#
_cell.length_a   1.000
_cell.length_b   1.000
_cell.length_c   1.000
_cell.angle_alpha   90.00
_cell.angle_beta   90.00
_cell.angle_gamma   90.00
#
_symmetry.space_group_name_H-M   'P 1'
#
loop_
_entity.id
_entity.type
_entity.pdbx_description
1 polymer ?
#
loop_
_entity_poly.entity_id
_entity_poly.type
_entity_poly.pdbx_seq_one_letter_code
_entity_poly.pdbx_strand_id
1 'polypeptide(L)'
;MRVAVYCSSSANIDKRYVDFAFDLGTALALNNIDLVWGGGQVSMMGAVAKAVRQGGRKTYGVIPEHLTNLELSDPEADEMLIVDTMRIRKQKMDDLSDAFIVLPGGIGTLEEFFEIWTAKYLGFHNKPLVVCDPDGVYAQLRTALDYLIDLNFMNLRQERAVAWVEDIPGALKAKIGRAHV
;
A
#
# COMPACT_ATOMS: atom_id res chain seq x y z
N MET A 1 -8.63 5.86 -11.82
CA MET A 1 -8.56 5.07 -10.60
C MET A 1 -7.24 5.36 -9.91
N ARG A 2 -7.26 5.52 -8.59
CA ARG A 2 -6.08 5.74 -7.75
C ARG A 2 -5.90 4.60 -6.78
N VAL A 3 -4.67 4.12 -6.63
CA VAL A 3 -4.35 3.04 -5.69
C VAL A 3 -3.32 3.54 -4.67
N ALA A 4 -3.61 3.39 -3.39
CA ALA A 4 -2.60 3.58 -2.36
C ALA A 4 -1.68 2.36 -2.30
N VAL A 5 -0.37 2.61 -2.24
CA VAL A 5 0.63 1.57 -2.02
C VAL A 5 1.36 1.84 -0.72
N TYR A 6 1.24 0.91 0.22
CA TYR A 6 1.98 0.88 1.49
C TYR A 6 3.15 -0.09 1.36
N CYS A 7 4.36 0.37 1.62
CA CYS A 7 5.58 -0.43 1.46
C CYS A 7 6.73 0.13 2.31
N SER A 8 7.84 -0.59 2.32
CA SER A 8 9.03 -0.18 3.08
C SER A 8 9.65 1.12 2.57
N SER A 9 10.07 1.98 3.51
CA SER A 9 10.95 3.13 3.30
C SER A 9 12.42 2.84 3.64
N SER A 10 12.73 1.64 4.16
CA SER A 10 14.08 1.28 4.59
C SER A 10 15.03 1.12 3.41
N ALA A 11 16.17 1.81 3.45
CA ALA A 11 17.20 1.70 2.43
C ALA A 11 18.03 0.39 2.53
N ASN A 12 17.92 -0.35 3.64
CA ASN A 12 18.74 -1.52 3.93
C ASN A 12 18.04 -2.85 3.62
N ILE A 13 16.98 -2.84 2.81
CA ILE A 13 16.31 -4.07 2.36
C ILE A 13 16.98 -4.64 1.12
N ASP A 14 16.75 -5.91 0.85
CA ASP A 14 17.23 -6.56 -0.36
C ASP A 14 16.65 -5.85 -1.60
N LYS A 15 17.51 -5.62 -2.59
CA LYS A 15 17.16 -4.94 -3.84
C LYS A 15 15.97 -5.57 -4.57
N ARG A 16 15.76 -6.88 -4.45
CA ARG A 16 14.63 -7.59 -5.07
C ARG A 16 13.27 -6.98 -4.69
N TYR A 17 13.10 -6.49 -3.45
CA TYR A 17 11.87 -5.83 -3.03
C TYR A 17 11.69 -4.45 -3.67
N VAL A 18 12.80 -3.72 -3.86
CA VAL A 18 12.79 -2.45 -4.58
C VAL A 18 12.43 -2.66 -6.04
N ASP A 19 13.03 -3.68 -6.68
CA ASP A 19 12.72 -4.06 -8.07
C ASP A 19 11.25 -4.51 -8.19
N PHE A 20 10.75 -5.30 -7.25
CA PHE A 20 9.33 -5.71 -7.22
C PHE A 20 8.37 -4.51 -7.10
N ALA A 21 8.70 -3.52 -6.28
CA ALA A 21 7.91 -2.29 -6.17
C ALA A 21 7.93 -1.49 -7.48
N PHE A 22 9.06 -1.46 -8.17
CA PHE A 22 9.17 -0.85 -9.50
C PHE A 22 8.29 -1.57 -10.53
N ASP A 23 8.31 -2.91 -10.54
CA ASP A 23 7.49 -3.72 -11.43
C ASP A 23 5.99 -3.53 -11.15
N LEU A 24 5.59 -3.43 -9.87
CA LEU A 24 4.22 -3.06 -9.51
C LEU A 24 3.85 -1.68 -10.07
N GLY A 25 4.71 -0.68 -9.92
CA GLY A 25 4.48 0.66 -10.46
C GLY A 25 4.29 0.65 -11.98
N THR A 26 5.12 -0.12 -12.69
CA THR A 26 5.00 -0.33 -14.13
C THR A 26 3.65 -0.96 -14.49
N ALA A 27 3.26 -2.00 -13.75
CA ALA A 27 1.99 -2.69 -13.98
C ALA A 27 0.77 -1.80 -13.67
N LEU A 28 0.85 -0.94 -12.64
CA LEU A 28 -0.18 0.06 -12.36
C LEU A 28 -0.33 1.03 -13.53
N ALA A 29 0.78 1.57 -14.05
CA ALA A 29 0.76 2.50 -15.16
C ALA A 29 0.17 1.88 -16.44
N LEU A 30 0.56 0.65 -16.78
CA LEU A 30 0.01 -0.10 -17.93
C LEU A 30 -1.49 -0.33 -17.81
N ASN A 31 -2.04 -0.36 -16.60
CA ASN A 31 -3.48 -0.49 -16.34
C ASN A 31 -4.19 0.86 -16.12
N ASN A 32 -3.59 1.99 -16.51
CA ASN A 32 -4.13 3.33 -16.35
C ASN A 32 -4.50 3.71 -14.92
N ILE A 33 -3.66 3.33 -13.96
CA ILE A 33 -3.85 3.55 -12.54
C ILE A 33 -2.83 4.56 -12.04
N ASP A 34 -3.31 5.56 -11.32
CA ASP A 34 -2.50 6.54 -10.64
C ASP A 34 -2.12 6.05 -9.22
N LEU A 35 -1.01 6.53 -8.71
CA LEU A 35 -0.48 6.15 -7.41
C LEU A 35 -0.82 7.19 -6.33
N VAL A 36 -1.22 6.70 -5.15
CA VAL A 36 -1.16 7.43 -3.88
C VAL A 36 -0.12 6.73 -2.99
N TRP A 37 0.79 7.50 -2.38
CA TRP A 37 1.82 6.91 -1.49
C TRP A 37 2.29 7.90 -0.44
N GLY A 38 3.16 7.45 0.46
CA GLY A 38 3.68 8.24 1.58
C GLY A 38 4.62 9.39 1.20
N GLY A 39 4.84 9.68 -0.08
CA GLY A 39 5.59 10.85 -0.54
C GLY A 39 7.11 10.72 -0.51
N GLY A 40 7.67 9.63 0.01
CA GLY A 40 9.11 9.41 0.07
C GLY A 40 9.71 8.96 -1.27
N GLN A 41 10.96 9.41 -1.54
CA GLN A 41 11.69 9.03 -2.76
C GLN A 41 12.65 7.85 -2.59
N VAL A 42 12.73 7.25 -1.40
CA VAL A 42 13.72 6.21 -1.06
C VAL A 42 13.10 4.82 -1.14
N SER A 43 13.95 3.81 -1.43
CA SER A 43 13.57 2.40 -1.35
C SER A 43 12.37 2.05 -2.21
N MET A 44 11.47 1.19 -1.71
CA MET A 44 10.28 0.74 -2.44
C MET A 44 9.33 1.90 -2.76
N MET A 45 9.20 2.90 -1.85
CA MET A 45 8.35 4.07 -2.07
C MET A 45 8.78 4.86 -3.32
N GLY A 46 10.08 5.19 -3.42
CA GLY A 46 10.60 5.88 -4.58
C GLY A 46 10.54 5.04 -5.86
N ALA A 47 10.76 3.73 -5.75
CA ALA A 47 10.74 2.82 -6.90
C ALA A 47 9.35 2.75 -7.55
N VAL A 48 8.29 2.54 -6.74
CA VAL A 48 6.91 2.47 -7.27
C VAL A 48 6.47 3.80 -7.87
N ALA A 49 6.78 4.94 -7.23
CA ALA A 49 6.42 6.26 -7.72
C ALA A 49 7.13 6.58 -9.05
N LYS A 50 8.44 6.30 -9.12
CA LYS A 50 9.23 6.47 -10.35
C LYS A 50 8.66 5.66 -11.51
N ALA A 51 8.33 4.39 -11.29
CA ALA A 51 7.79 3.52 -12.34
C ALA A 51 6.43 4.00 -12.85
N VAL A 52 5.56 4.45 -11.96
CA VAL A 52 4.24 5.01 -12.34
C VAL A 52 4.40 6.25 -13.21
N ARG A 53 5.30 7.18 -12.84
CA ARG A 53 5.60 8.39 -13.65
C ARG A 53 6.20 8.04 -15.00
N GLN A 54 7.15 7.09 -15.05
CA GLN A 54 7.75 6.63 -16.32
C GLN A 54 6.71 6.03 -17.27
N GLY A 55 5.66 5.43 -16.73
CA GLY A 55 4.50 4.95 -17.51
C GLY A 55 3.46 6.03 -17.82
N GLY A 56 3.74 7.31 -17.57
CA GLY A 56 2.88 8.45 -17.89
C GLY A 56 1.66 8.59 -17.00
N ARG A 57 1.67 8.00 -15.77
CA ARG A 57 0.58 8.12 -14.81
C ARG A 57 0.96 9.08 -13.67
N LYS A 58 -0.08 9.59 -12.99
CA LYS A 58 0.09 10.58 -11.93
C LYS A 58 0.41 9.96 -10.58
N THR A 59 1.15 10.72 -9.78
CA THR A 59 1.59 10.35 -8.44
C THR A 59 1.15 11.41 -7.42
N TYR A 60 0.48 10.97 -6.34
CA TYR A 60 -0.08 11.80 -5.28
C TYR A 60 0.60 11.43 -3.95
N GLY A 61 1.62 12.18 -3.56
CA GLY A 61 2.33 11.98 -2.29
C GLY A 61 1.60 12.65 -1.12
N VAL A 62 1.61 11.99 0.03
CA VAL A 62 1.10 12.60 1.27
C VAL A 62 2.15 12.43 2.35
N ILE A 63 2.73 13.53 2.85
CA ILE A 63 3.83 13.49 3.81
C ILE A 63 3.62 14.50 4.95
N PRO A 64 3.82 14.10 6.21
CA PRO A 64 3.87 15.06 7.31
C PRO A 64 5.08 15.98 7.20
N GLU A 65 4.91 17.25 7.54
CA GLU A 65 5.96 18.28 7.43
C GLU A 65 7.27 17.83 8.12
N HIS A 66 7.20 17.28 9.32
CA HIS A 66 8.38 16.83 10.07
C HIS A 66 9.11 15.64 9.43
N LEU A 67 8.46 14.88 8.52
CA LEU A 67 9.07 13.76 7.80
C LEU A 67 9.65 14.14 6.45
N THR A 68 9.41 15.35 5.95
CA THR A 68 9.89 15.78 4.63
C THR A 68 11.41 15.64 4.46
N ASN A 69 12.15 15.92 5.53
CA ASN A 69 13.61 15.77 5.56
C ASN A 69 14.08 14.36 5.90
N LEU A 70 13.30 13.60 6.70
CA LEU A 70 13.65 12.26 7.16
C LEU A 70 13.38 11.18 6.09
N GLU A 71 12.24 11.28 5.41
CA GLU A 71 11.84 10.35 4.35
C GLU A 71 12.27 10.83 2.96
N LEU A 72 12.98 11.96 2.86
CA LEU A 72 13.38 12.60 1.61
C LEU A 72 12.18 12.71 0.66
N SER A 73 11.34 13.71 0.90
CA SER A 73 10.17 13.99 0.07
C SER A 73 10.51 13.97 -1.42
N ASP A 74 9.70 13.29 -2.22
CA ASP A 74 9.94 13.13 -3.65
C ASP A 74 9.60 14.43 -4.42
N PRO A 75 10.60 15.14 -4.95
CA PRO A 75 10.38 16.40 -5.68
C PRO A 75 9.74 16.21 -7.05
N GLU A 76 9.71 14.98 -7.56
CA GLU A 76 9.13 14.65 -8.86
C GLU A 76 7.65 14.23 -8.77
N ALA A 77 7.04 14.26 -7.58
CA ALA A 77 5.61 13.99 -7.40
C ALA A 77 4.76 14.97 -8.24
N ASP A 78 3.73 14.46 -8.94
CA ASP A 78 2.79 15.34 -9.64
C ASP A 78 2.02 16.24 -8.66
N GLU A 79 1.64 15.68 -7.51
CA GLU A 79 1.07 16.43 -6.38
C GLU A 79 1.70 15.93 -5.07
N MET A 80 2.18 16.85 -4.24
CA MET A 80 2.68 16.55 -2.90
C MET A 80 1.84 17.31 -1.87
N LEU A 81 1.08 16.57 -1.06
CA LEU A 81 0.32 17.12 0.06
C LEU A 81 1.16 17.05 1.32
N ILE A 82 1.56 18.22 1.82
CA ILE A 82 2.22 18.33 3.12
C ILE A 82 1.12 18.49 4.18
N VAL A 83 1.18 17.70 5.23
CA VAL A 83 0.16 17.65 6.29
C VAL A 83 0.79 17.76 7.68
N ASP A 84 -0.01 18.10 8.68
CA ASP A 84 0.50 18.38 10.03
C ASP A 84 0.82 17.10 10.82
N THR A 85 0.05 16.03 10.63
CA THR A 85 0.16 14.83 11.47
C THR A 85 0.06 13.52 10.68
N MET A 86 0.58 12.42 11.27
CA MET A 86 0.43 11.08 10.71
C MET A 86 -1.04 10.65 10.55
N ARG A 87 -1.93 11.11 11.42
CA ARG A 87 -3.37 10.80 11.31
C ARG A 87 -3.97 11.45 10.08
N ILE A 88 -3.66 12.73 9.84
CA ILE A 88 -4.12 13.46 8.64
C ILE A 88 -3.52 12.83 7.38
N ARG A 89 -2.22 12.42 7.41
CA ARG A 89 -1.58 11.70 6.31
C ARG A 89 -2.41 10.47 5.88
N LYS A 90 -2.68 9.57 6.83
CA LYS A 90 -3.40 8.32 6.56
C LYS A 90 -4.82 8.59 6.07
N GLN A 91 -5.54 9.51 6.69
CA GLN A 91 -6.85 9.90 6.23
C GLN A 91 -6.84 10.45 4.80
N LYS A 92 -5.87 11.32 4.46
CA LYS A 92 -5.74 11.83 3.10
C LYS A 92 -5.40 10.75 2.08
N MET A 93 -4.54 9.81 2.43
CA MET A 93 -4.24 8.66 1.57
C MET A 93 -5.48 7.79 1.35
N ASP A 94 -6.30 7.56 2.39
CA ASP A 94 -7.58 6.86 2.25
C ASP A 94 -8.54 7.66 1.36
N ASP A 95 -8.79 8.92 1.63
CA ASP A 95 -9.72 9.78 0.87
C ASP A 95 -9.39 9.81 -0.62
N LEU A 96 -8.09 9.83 -0.98
CA LEU A 96 -7.62 9.91 -2.35
C LEU A 96 -7.68 8.57 -3.12
N SER A 97 -7.84 7.46 -2.44
CA SER A 97 -7.63 6.13 -3.01
C SER A 97 -8.93 5.37 -3.25
N ASP A 98 -8.98 4.63 -4.34
CA ASP A 98 -10.08 3.72 -4.68
C ASP A 98 -9.81 2.27 -4.20
N ALA A 99 -8.53 1.93 -3.96
CA ALA A 99 -8.08 0.62 -3.49
C ALA A 99 -6.71 0.73 -2.82
N PHE A 100 -6.32 -0.32 -2.11
CA PHE A 100 -5.06 -0.41 -1.36
C PHE A 100 -4.27 -1.65 -1.73
N ILE A 101 -2.95 -1.49 -1.93
CA ILE A 101 -1.99 -2.58 -2.06
C ILE A 101 -0.92 -2.41 -0.98
N VAL A 102 -0.69 -3.47 -0.24
CA VAL A 102 0.35 -3.56 0.79
C VAL A 102 1.44 -4.48 0.28
N LEU A 103 2.66 -3.97 0.18
CA LEU A 103 3.87 -4.72 -0.13
C LEU A 103 4.65 -5.03 1.16
N PRO A 104 5.71 -5.84 1.09
CA PRO A 104 6.59 -6.04 2.22
C PRO A 104 7.08 -4.74 2.84
N GLY A 105 7.02 -4.66 4.16
CA GLY A 105 7.43 -3.47 4.93
C GLY A 105 7.46 -3.72 6.42
N GLY A 106 7.91 -2.72 7.15
CA GLY A 106 8.05 -2.77 8.59
C GLY A 106 6.81 -2.30 9.35
N ILE A 107 7.05 -1.83 10.59
CA ILE A 107 5.97 -1.44 11.51
C ILE A 107 5.07 -0.33 10.97
N GLY A 108 5.60 0.63 10.21
CA GLY A 108 4.80 1.70 9.60
C GLY A 108 3.83 1.15 8.55
N THR A 109 4.31 0.25 7.68
CA THR A 109 3.48 -0.43 6.68
C THR A 109 2.39 -1.28 7.33
N LEU A 110 2.72 -2.01 8.40
CA LEU A 110 1.76 -2.82 9.15
C LEU A 110 0.72 -1.94 9.87
N GLU A 111 1.12 -0.80 10.40
CA GLU A 111 0.22 0.14 11.07
C GLU A 111 -0.81 0.71 10.08
N GLU A 112 -0.37 1.17 8.90
CA GLU A 112 -1.24 1.62 7.82
C GLU A 112 -2.18 0.51 7.34
N PHE A 113 -1.65 -0.71 7.17
CA PHE A 113 -2.42 -1.89 6.79
C PHE A 113 -3.53 -2.23 7.79
N PHE A 114 -3.21 -2.33 9.07
CA PHE A 114 -4.18 -2.68 10.10
C PHE A 114 -5.25 -1.60 10.29
N GLU A 115 -4.92 -0.33 10.11
CA GLU A 115 -5.89 0.76 10.17
C GLU A 115 -6.93 0.63 9.05
N ILE A 116 -6.49 0.50 7.80
CA ILE A 116 -7.38 0.35 6.64
C ILE A 116 -8.18 -0.97 6.72
N TRP A 117 -7.56 -2.06 7.17
CA TRP A 117 -8.25 -3.33 7.37
C TRP A 117 -9.36 -3.21 8.40
N THR A 118 -9.06 -2.60 9.55
CA THR A 118 -10.04 -2.37 10.61
C THR A 118 -11.18 -1.48 10.14
N ALA A 119 -10.88 -0.38 9.43
CA ALA A 119 -11.87 0.51 8.87
C ALA A 119 -12.80 -0.22 7.88
N LYS A 120 -12.25 -1.07 7.01
CA LYS A 120 -13.02 -1.90 6.08
C LYS A 120 -13.92 -2.90 6.82
N TYR A 121 -13.40 -3.60 7.81
CA TYR A 121 -14.16 -4.56 8.60
C TYR A 121 -15.32 -3.90 9.35
N LEU A 122 -15.10 -2.70 9.88
CA LEU A 122 -16.13 -1.91 10.59
C LEU A 122 -17.14 -1.23 9.64
N GLY A 123 -16.91 -1.29 8.32
CA GLY A 123 -17.84 -0.76 7.32
C GLY A 123 -17.66 0.73 7.00
N PHE A 124 -16.55 1.35 7.42
CA PHE A 124 -16.25 2.74 7.05
C PHE A 124 -15.94 2.90 5.55
N HIS A 125 -15.47 1.85 4.91
CA HIS A 125 -15.30 1.77 3.44
C HIS A 125 -15.46 0.33 2.94
N ASN A 126 -15.67 0.20 1.61
CA ASN A 126 -15.69 -1.12 0.95
C ASN A 126 -14.61 -1.24 -0.15
N LYS A 127 -13.57 -0.40 -0.09
CA LYS A 127 -12.49 -0.39 -1.06
C LYS A 127 -11.72 -1.72 -1.02
N PRO A 128 -11.26 -2.25 -2.16
CA PRO A 128 -10.40 -3.43 -2.20
C PRO A 128 -9.12 -3.22 -1.38
N LEU A 129 -8.72 -4.25 -0.63
CA LEU A 129 -7.49 -4.29 0.16
C LEU A 129 -6.74 -5.58 -0.17
N VAL A 130 -5.53 -5.43 -0.66
CA VAL A 130 -4.69 -6.52 -1.14
C VAL A 130 -3.33 -6.47 -0.44
N VAL A 131 -2.89 -7.59 0.12
CA VAL A 131 -1.49 -7.80 0.53
C VAL A 131 -0.81 -8.62 -0.56
N CYS A 132 0.21 -8.04 -1.19
CA CYS A 132 1.01 -8.70 -2.21
C CYS A 132 2.40 -9.01 -1.64
N ASP A 133 2.62 -10.28 -1.34
CA ASP A 133 3.78 -10.79 -0.59
C ASP A 133 4.47 -11.91 -1.36
N PRO A 134 5.37 -11.59 -2.31
CA PRO A 134 5.96 -12.56 -3.23
C PRO A 134 6.86 -13.59 -2.55
N ASP A 135 7.45 -13.25 -1.41
CA ASP A 135 8.46 -14.08 -0.75
C ASP A 135 8.00 -14.60 0.63
N GLY A 136 6.74 -14.39 1.00
CA GLY A 136 6.22 -14.82 2.30
C GLY A 136 6.81 -14.05 3.49
N VAL A 137 7.16 -12.79 3.31
CA VAL A 137 7.65 -11.91 4.38
C VAL A 137 6.66 -11.85 5.54
N TYR A 138 5.37 -11.93 5.23
CA TYR A 138 4.28 -11.90 6.21
C TYR A 138 3.75 -13.29 6.57
N ALA A 139 4.44 -14.39 6.23
CA ALA A 139 3.98 -15.74 6.55
C ALA A 139 3.75 -15.95 8.05
N GLN A 140 4.68 -15.47 8.89
CA GLN A 140 4.54 -15.58 10.35
C GLN A 140 3.40 -14.70 10.89
N LEU A 141 3.17 -13.54 10.31
CA LEU A 141 2.04 -12.70 10.63
C LEU A 141 0.72 -13.41 10.30
N ARG A 142 0.61 -14.05 9.14
CA ARG A 142 -0.58 -14.84 8.77
C ARG A 142 -0.83 -15.97 9.76
N THR A 143 0.21 -16.73 10.11
CA THR A 143 0.10 -17.78 11.15
C THR A 143 -0.43 -17.22 12.47
N ALA A 144 0.04 -16.04 12.89
CA ALA A 144 -0.46 -15.41 14.11
C ALA A 144 -1.93 -14.97 13.98
N LEU A 145 -2.34 -14.46 12.83
CA LEU A 145 -3.75 -14.09 12.56
C LEU A 145 -4.66 -15.33 12.53
N ASP A 146 -4.23 -16.42 11.91
CA ASP A 146 -4.96 -17.69 11.91
C ASP A 146 -5.16 -18.22 13.35
N TYR A 147 -4.14 -18.13 14.19
CA TYR A 147 -4.24 -18.49 15.59
C TYR A 147 -5.25 -17.62 16.37
N LEU A 148 -5.35 -16.33 16.06
CA LEU A 148 -6.39 -15.47 16.64
C LEU A 148 -7.79 -15.87 16.18
N ILE A 149 -7.95 -16.39 14.97
CA ILE A 149 -9.22 -16.95 14.48
C ILE A 149 -9.57 -18.22 15.26
N ASP A 150 -8.62 -19.14 15.44
CA ASP A 150 -8.81 -20.39 16.19
C ASP A 150 -9.23 -20.13 17.65
N LEU A 151 -8.70 -19.06 18.23
CA LEU A 151 -9.05 -18.61 19.59
C LEU A 151 -10.33 -17.73 19.67
N ASN A 152 -10.98 -17.48 18.54
CA ASN A 152 -12.18 -16.61 18.44
C ASN A 152 -11.93 -15.11 18.79
N PHE A 153 -10.69 -14.61 18.76
CA PHE A 153 -10.40 -13.19 18.82
C PHE A 153 -10.64 -12.49 17.49
N MET A 154 -10.52 -13.22 16.39
CA MET A 154 -10.89 -12.80 15.03
C MET A 154 -11.92 -13.78 14.45
N ASN A 155 -12.62 -13.35 13.43
CA ASN A 155 -13.54 -14.20 12.69
C ASN A 155 -13.23 -14.21 11.18
N LEU A 156 -13.74 -15.20 10.47
CA LEU A 156 -13.52 -15.39 9.03
C LEU A 156 -13.98 -14.20 8.17
N ARG A 157 -14.94 -13.38 8.64
CA ARG A 157 -15.35 -12.17 7.92
C ARG A 157 -14.25 -11.12 7.94
N GLN A 158 -13.51 -11.00 9.06
CA GLN A 158 -12.36 -10.10 9.16
C GLN A 158 -11.24 -10.56 8.22
N GLU A 159 -10.91 -11.84 8.25
CA GLU A 159 -9.89 -12.44 7.39
C GLU A 159 -10.22 -12.23 5.90
N ARG A 160 -11.45 -12.52 5.47
CA ARG A 160 -11.92 -12.38 4.07
C ARG A 160 -12.01 -10.92 3.57
N ALA A 161 -11.85 -9.95 4.44
CA ALA A 161 -11.79 -8.55 4.04
C ALA A 161 -10.51 -8.17 3.30
N VAL A 162 -9.46 -9.02 3.38
CA VAL A 162 -8.15 -8.84 2.76
C VAL A 162 -7.93 -9.94 1.71
N ALA A 163 -7.42 -9.57 0.54
CA ALA A 163 -6.93 -10.53 -0.44
C ALA A 163 -5.40 -10.68 -0.25
N TRP A 164 -4.94 -11.90 -0.01
CA TRP A 164 -3.53 -12.24 0.07
C TRP A 164 -3.09 -12.89 -1.24
N VAL A 165 -2.06 -12.32 -1.88
CA VAL A 165 -1.56 -12.78 -3.17
C VAL A 165 -0.03 -12.76 -3.17
N GLU A 166 0.58 -13.52 -4.09
CA GLU A 166 2.03 -13.69 -4.15
C GLU A 166 2.64 -12.96 -5.36
N ASP A 167 1.82 -12.42 -6.26
CA ASP A 167 2.29 -11.79 -7.49
C ASP A 167 1.49 -10.55 -7.90
N ILE A 168 2.07 -9.77 -8.80
CA ILE A 168 1.48 -8.53 -9.33
C ILE A 168 0.19 -8.81 -10.12
N PRO A 169 0.12 -9.82 -11.01
CA PRO A 169 -1.13 -10.16 -11.69
C PRO A 169 -2.28 -10.47 -10.72
N GLY A 170 -2.00 -11.23 -9.65
CA GLY A 170 -2.95 -11.51 -8.58
C GLY A 170 -3.42 -10.23 -7.88
N ALA A 171 -2.49 -9.32 -7.57
CA ALA A 171 -2.82 -8.03 -6.94
C ALA A 171 -3.73 -7.17 -7.82
N LEU A 172 -3.44 -7.08 -9.11
CA LEU A 172 -4.27 -6.33 -10.05
C LEU A 172 -5.66 -6.95 -10.20
N LYS A 173 -5.76 -8.27 -10.31
CA LYS A 173 -7.04 -8.99 -10.41
C LYS A 173 -7.88 -8.81 -9.15
N ALA A 174 -7.31 -8.98 -7.97
CA ALA A 174 -8.01 -8.83 -6.69
C ALA A 174 -8.54 -7.40 -6.48
N LYS A 175 -7.82 -6.39 -6.98
CA LYS A 175 -8.21 -4.99 -6.93
C LYS A 175 -9.36 -4.66 -7.91
N ILE A 176 -9.30 -5.16 -9.15
CA ILE A 176 -10.26 -4.82 -10.21
C ILE A 176 -11.54 -5.68 -10.08
N GLY A 177 -11.44 -6.94 -9.64
CA GLY A 177 -12.53 -7.90 -9.66
C GLY A 177 -13.71 -7.63 -8.70
N ARG A 178 -13.63 -6.59 -7.85
CA ARG A 178 -14.69 -6.20 -6.90
C ARG A 178 -15.29 -4.81 -7.15
N ALA A 179 -14.91 -4.12 -8.20
CA ALA A 179 -15.45 -2.80 -8.54
C ALA A 179 -16.77 -2.86 -9.34
N HIS A 180 -17.25 -4.06 -9.67
CA HIS A 180 -18.43 -4.27 -10.52
C HIS A 180 -19.39 -5.33 -9.95
N VAL A 181 -19.68 -5.31 -8.65
CA VAL A 181 -20.84 -6.07 -8.10
C VAL A 181 -21.62 -5.16 -7.18
#